data_344371de7a639521266ce873b98c22e2
#
_entry.id   344371de7a639521266ce873b98c22e2
#
_cell.length_a   1.000
_cell.length_b   1.000
_cell.length_c   1.000
_cell.angle_alpha   90.00
_cell.angle_beta   90.00
_cell.angle_gamma   90.00
#
_symmetry.space_group_name_H-M   'P 1'
#
loop_
_entity.id
_entity.type
_entity.pdbx_description
1 polymer ?
#
loop_
_entity_poly.entity_id
_entity_poly.type
_entity_poly.pdbx_seq_one_letter_code
_entity_poly.pdbx_strand_id
1 'polypeptide(L)'
;MKYVYTSILFLLVANFCSAQDILSIFATKGPNAQQSSLELFKRYTNPLAESYSWAISMGWNHTARPHRPIGFDISIGTAAVLIPDNKLTYSVDGIDGVRIISGNPQVPTFFGSNTASSVIGVKNDDGTESIIPATRGVNLSAAPLPFFKFGLGVFKNTELMGRIFPKLEYNGMEIKMWGVGIKHNIIQWFYREKSPFDLSVFAGYTQADGLYPLEQSMVAPVTNPGNMLFTTRGGDFEAILSKTFPLVTFYISSGFAYSKNNLQLVGDYTLLYNKEESLNIPPNGVTEEYELKAWKFGGGIMLKFGLVFINGDYSYSEYHLISTGLGLTLK
;
A
#
# COMPACT_ATOMS: atom_id res chain seq x y z
N MET A 1 -13.95 -10.63 -24.65
CA MET A 1 -13.83 -9.52 -23.66
C MET A 1 -13.42 -9.97 -22.26
N LYS A 2 -13.85 -11.12 -21.73
CA LYS A 2 -13.37 -11.63 -20.40
C LYS A 2 -11.84 -11.75 -20.29
N TYR A 3 -11.12 -12.09 -21.36
CA TYR A 3 -9.68 -12.34 -21.34
C TYR A 3 -8.79 -11.07 -21.38
N VAL A 4 -9.30 -9.93 -21.85
CA VAL A 4 -8.53 -8.67 -21.94
C VAL A 4 -8.40 -8.01 -20.56
N TYR A 5 -9.43 -8.05 -19.75
CA TYR A 5 -9.40 -7.50 -18.37
C TYR A 5 -8.53 -8.35 -17.46
N THR A 6 -8.53 -9.65 -17.64
CA THR A 6 -7.64 -10.58 -16.93
C THR A 6 -6.17 -10.31 -17.29
N SER A 7 -5.87 -9.98 -18.55
CA SER A 7 -4.49 -9.78 -19.02
C SER A 7 -3.87 -8.46 -18.54
N ILE A 8 -4.63 -7.38 -18.43
CA ILE A 8 -4.11 -6.09 -17.90
C ILE A 8 -3.90 -6.18 -16.38
N LEU A 9 -4.81 -6.85 -15.67
CA LEU A 9 -4.65 -7.14 -14.24
C LEU A 9 -3.51 -8.16 -14.00
N PHE A 10 -3.31 -9.09 -14.92
CA PHE A 10 -2.25 -10.11 -14.88
C PHE A 10 -0.84 -9.51 -14.98
N LEU A 11 -0.65 -8.45 -15.78
CA LEU A 11 0.63 -7.74 -15.89
C LEU A 11 1.02 -6.97 -14.63
N LEU A 12 0.05 -6.58 -13.80
CA LEU A 12 0.31 -5.89 -12.53
C LEU A 12 0.67 -6.86 -11.38
N VAL A 13 0.27 -8.12 -11.47
CA VAL A 13 0.42 -9.11 -10.39
C VAL A 13 1.47 -10.18 -10.71
N ALA A 14 1.86 -10.34 -11.97
CA ALA A 14 2.70 -11.45 -12.43
C ALA A 14 4.15 -11.46 -11.89
N ASN A 15 4.61 -10.39 -11.24
CA ASN A 15 5.99 -10.31 -10.70
C ASN A 15 6.12 -10.68 -9.22
N PHE A 16 5.02 -11.02 -8.53
CA PHE A 16 5.05 -11.36 -7.10
C PHE A 16 5.55 -12.78 -6.79
N CYS A 17 5.95 -13.55 -7.81
CA CYS A 17 6.32 -14.96 -7.63
C CYS A 17 7.83 -15.13 -7.43
N SER A 18 8.37 -14.57 -6.35
CA SER A 18 9.74 -14.88 -5.89
C SER A 18 9.69 -15.36 -4.45
N ALA A 19 10.14 -16.58 -4.25
CA ALA A 19 10.30 -17.20 -2.94
C ALA A 19 11.07 -16.28 -1.97
N GLN A 20 10.35 -15.73 -1.00
CA GLN A 20 10.91 -14.87 0.03
C GLN A 20 10.98 -15.68 1.32
N ASP A 21 12.20 -16.02 1.76
CA ASP A 21 12.41 -16.66 3.04
C ASP A 21 12.37 -15.63 4.19
N ILE A 22 11.18 -15.06 4.43
CA ILE A 22 10.94 -14.11 5.52
C ILE A 22 11.17 -14.77 6.88
N LEU A 23 10.86 -16.05 6.99
CA LEU A 23 10.95 -16.77 8.25
C LEU A 23 12.40 -17.01 8.71
N SER A 24 13.36 -17.00 7.77
CA SER A 24 14.79 -17.11 8.10
C SER A 24 15.28 -16.04 9.07
N ILE A 25 14.65 -14.84 9.05
CA ILE A 25 14.96 -13.74 9.98
C ILE A 25 14.83 -14.19 11.44
N PHE A 26 13.94 -15.14 11.72
CA PHE A 26 13.64 -15.63 13.07
C PHE A 26 14.39 -16.93 13.42
N ALA A 27 15.33 -17.38 12.59
CA ALA A 27 16.19 -18.54 12.86
C ALA A 27 17.30 -18.17 13.87
N THR A 28 16.93 -17.65 15.04
CA THR A 28 17.79 -17.15 16.11
C THR A 28 17.42 -17.76 17.45
N LYS A 29 18.18 -17.54 18.52
CA LYS A 29 17.94 -18.13 19.83
C LYS A 29 18.05 -17.09 20.94
N GLY A 30 17.02 -17.06 21.80
CA GLY A 30 16.96 -16.20 22.99
C GLY A 30 16.26 -14.86 22.77
N PRO A 31 15.83 -14.18 23.86
CA PRO A 31 15.00 -13.00 23.80
C PRO A 31 15.70 -11.77 23.19
N ASN A 32 17.00 -11.59 23.38
CA ASN A 32 17.72 -10.46 22.77
C ASN A 32 17.85 -10.66 21.25
N ALA A 33 18.20 -11.87 20.82
CA ALA A 33 18.22 -12.23 19.40
C ALA A 33 16.84 -12.15 18.75
N GLN A 34 15.75 -12.46 19.49
CA GLN A 34 14.38 -12.24 19.03
C GLN A 34 14.09 -10.76 18.75
N GLN A 35 14.53 -9.87 19.64
CA GLN A 35 14.35 -8.43 19.44
C GLN A 35 15.10 -7.91 18.20
N SER A 36 16.31 -8.41 17.98
CA SER A 36 17.09 -8.10 16.78
C SER A 36 16.40 -8.59 15.50
N SER A 37 15.82 -9.80 15.54
CA SER A 37 15.00 -10.35 14.44
C SER A 37 13.77 -9.50 14.14
N LEU A 38 13.07 -9.04 15.18
CA LEU A 38 11.91 -8.14 15.02
C LEU A 38 12.31 -6.80 14.38
N GLU A 39 13.45 -6.23 14.77
CA GLU A 39 13.94 -4.99 14.15
C GLU A 39 14.37 -5.21 12.69
N LEU A 40 15.00 -6.34 12.36
CA LEU A 40 15.28 -6.73 10.96
C LEU A 40 13.99 -6.86 10.15
N PHE A 41 12.99 -7.56 10.67
CA PHE A 41 11.68 -7.74 10.03
C PHE A 41 10.99 -6.39 9.81
N LYS A 42 11.00 -5.52 10.80
CA LYS A 42 10.44 -4.17 10.71
C LYS A 42 11.10 -3.35 9.61
N ARG A 43 12.44 -3.29 9.56
CA ARG A 43 13.16 -2.57 8.49
C ARG A 43 12.89 -3.14 7.11
N TYR A 44 12.75 -4.47 7.01
CA TYR A 44 12.40 -5.15 5.78
C TYR A 44 10.99 -4.78 5.29
N THR A 45 9.99 -4.75 6.18
CA THR A 45 8.57 -4.57 5.84
C THR A 45 8.10 -3.12 5.88
N ASN A 46 8.87 -2.19 6.46
CA ASN A 46 8.45 -0.80 6.63
C ASN A 46 8.03 -0.11 5.31
N PRO A 47 8.76 -0.23 4.18
CA PRO A 47 8.32 0.36 2.91
C PRO A 47 6.98 -0.19 2.39
N LEU A 48 6.64 -1.44 2.70
CA LEU A 48 5.35 -2.04 2.38
C LEU A 48 4.23 -1.32 3.16
N ALA A 49 4.39 -1.19 4.48
CA ALA A 49 3.42 -0.51 5.33
C ALA A 49 3.25 0.97 4.95
N GLU A 50 4.36 1.68 4.72
CA GLU A 50 4.35 3.08 4.29
C GLU A 50 3.62 3.26 2.96
N SER A 51 3.95 2.46 1.94
CA SER A 51 3.39 2.63 0.60
C SER A 51 1.88 2.36 0.57
N TYR A 52 1.38 1.33 1.22
CA TYR A 52 -0.07 1.08 1.28
C TYR A 52 -0.81 2.09 2.14
N SER A 53 -0.16 2.64 3.17
CA SER A 53 -0.69 3.77 3.95
C SER A 53 -0.93 5.00 3.07
N TRP A 54 -0.07 5.27 2.09
CA TRP A 54 -0.27 6.31 1.10
C TRP A 54 -1.28 5.93 0.02
N ALA A 55 -1.23 4.70 -0.48
CA ALA A 55 -2.09 4.25 -1.59
C ALA A 55 -3.59 4.38 -1.27
N ILE A 56 -4.00 4.11 -0.01
CA ILE A 56 -5.39 4.26 0.42
C ILE A 56 -5.89 5.71 0.47
N SER A 57 -5.02 6.72 0.41
CA SER A 57 -5.40 8.13 0.36
C SER A 57 -5.56 8.67 -1.06
N MET A 58 -5.27 7.87 -2.10
CA MET A 58 -5.24 8.29 -3.49
C MET A 58 -6.50 7.89 -4.27
N GLY A 59 -6.68 8.50 -5.45
CA GLY A 59 -7.68 8.09 -6.44
C GLY A 59 -9.12 8.45 -6.10
N TRP A 60 -9.37 9.28 -5.08
CA TRP A 60 -10.71 9.69 -4.72
C TRP A 60 -11.31 10.70 -5.68
N ASN A 61 -10.56 11.72 -6.04
CA ASN A 61 -11.07 12.88 -6.74
C ASN A 61 -10.48 12.98 -8.17
N HIS A 62 -11.24 13.55 -9.10
CA HIS A 62 -10.83 13.91 -10.45
C HIS A 62 -11.35 15.29 -10.84
N THR A 63 -12.11 15.95 -9.97
CA THR A 63 -12.62 17.31 -10.09
C THR A 63 -13.11 17.82 -8.75
N ALA A 64 -13.11 19.12 -8.54
CA ALA A 64 -13.79 19.77 -7.40
C ALA A 64 -15.30 19.88 -7.59
N ARG A 65 -15.82 19.74 -8.82
CA ARG A 65 -17.25 19.89 -9.10
C ARG A 65 -18.00 18.60 -8.74
N PRO A 66 -18.90 18.61 -7.73
CA PRO A 66 -19.78 17.48 -7.46
C PRO A 66 -20.79 17.30 -8.60
N HIS A 67 -21.32 16.09 -8.73
CA HIS A 67 -22.46 15.82 -9.59
C HIS A 67 -23.71 16.58 -9.15
N ARG A 68 -24.57 16.93 -10.13
CA ARG A 68 -25.92 17.42 -9.82
C ARG A 68 -26.73 16.31 -9.13
N PRO A 69 -27.83 16.65 -8.44
CA PRO A 69 -28.71 15.63 -7.86
C PRO A 69 -29.08 14.55 -8.89
N ILE A 70 -28.91 13.28 -8.49
CA ILE A 70 -29.11 12.05 -9.31
C ILE A 70 -28.04 11.84 -10.40
N GLY A 71 -27.17 12.82 -10.65
CA GLY A 71 -25.99 12.59 -11.50
C GLY A 71 -25.00 11.63 -10.82
N PHE A 72 -24.35 10.79 -11.59
CA PHE A 72 -23.42 9.80 -11.05
C PHE A 72 -22.21 9.54 -11.98
N ASP A 73 -21.18 8.99 -11.41
CA ASP A 73 -20.09 8.36 -12.17
C ASP A 73 -19.77 6.96 -11.63
N ILE A 74 -19.19 6.17 -12.53
CA ILE A 74 -18.59 4.87 -12.21
C ILE A 74 -17.26 4.81 -12.93
N SER A 75 -16.20 4.42 -12.23
CA SER A 75 -14.87 4.29 -12.81
C SER A 75 -14.09 3.09 -12.26
N ILE A 76 -13.16 2.62 -13.06
CA ILE A 76 -12.08 1.73 -12.68
C ILE A 76 -10.78 2.52 -12.68
N GLY A 77 -9.94 2.32 -11.69
CA GLY A 77 -8.67 3.03 -11.59
C GLY A 77 -7.64 2.26 -10.77
N THR A 78 -6.48 2.84 -10.69
CA THR A 78 -5.40 2.38 -9.82
C THR A 78 -4.68 3.57 -9.20
N ALA A 79 -4.33 3.44 -7.93
CA ALA A 79 -3.33 4.26 -7.27
C ALA A 79 -2.00 3.51 -7.30
N ALA A 80 -0.89 4.20 -7.46
CA ALA A 80 0.44 3.65 -7.42
C ALA A 80 1.35 4.59 -6.60
N VAL A 81 2.01 4.02 -5.61
CA VAL A 81 3.03 4.71 -4.81
C VAL A 81 4.38 4.32 -5.37
N LEU A 82 5.13 5.28 -5.89
CA LEU A 82 6.48 5.04 -6.39
C LEU A 82 7.43 4.88 -5.22
N ILE A 83 8.17 3.78 -5.20
CA ILE A 83 9.11 3.47 -4.11
C ILE A 83 10.44 4.16 -4.40
N PRO A 84 10.89 5.10 -3.55
CA PRO A 84 12.18 5.75 -3.74
C PRO A 84 13.35 4.77 -3.59
N ASP A 85 14.45 5.01 -4.29
CA ASP A 85 15.63 4.14 -4.29
C ASP A 85 16.18 3.90 -2.87
N ASN A 86 16.15 4.91 -2.01
CA ASN A 86 16.59 4.80 -0.61
C ASN A 86 15.67 3.95 0.28
N LYS A 87 14.51 3.51 -0.23
CA LYS A 87 13.56 2.60 0.43
C LYS A 87 13.63 1.17 -0.14
N LEU A 88 14.44 0.94 -1.17
CA LEU A 88 14.64 -0.41 -1.75
C LEU A 88 15.61 -1.26 -0.96
N THR A 89 16.44 -0.64 -0.13
CA THR A 89 17.41 -1.31 0.74
C THR A 89 17.42 -0.70 2.14
N TYR A 90 17.93 -1.46 3.11
CA TYR A 90 18.16 -0.97 4.47
C TYR A 90 19.52 -1.41 5.00
N SER A 91 20.09 -0.66 5.95
CA SER A 91 21.28 -1.07 6.69
C SER A 91 20.91 -1.88 7.92
N VAL A 92 21.73 -2.84 8.30
CA VAL A 92 21.64 -3.56 9.57
C VAL A 92 22.34 -2.81 10.72
N ASP A 93 23.03 -1.71 10.42
CA ASP A 93 23.74 -0.92 11.42
C ASP A 93 22.80 -0.41 12.52
N GLY A 94 23.29 -0.44 13.75
CA GLY A 94 22.53 -0.01 14.92
C GLY A 94 21.52 -1.04 15.46
N ILE A 95 21.40 -2.23 14.84
CA ILE A 95 20.66 -3.36 15.41
C ILE A 95 21.66 -4.13 16.32
N ASP A 96 21.27 -4.29 17.58
CA ASP A 96 22.15 -4.96 18.55
C ASP A 96 22.45 -6.41 18.16
N GLY A 97 23.71 -6.82 18.25
CA GLY A 97 24.15 -8.16 17.91
C GLY A 97 24.00 -8.56 16.43
N VAL A 98 23.71 -7.63 15.52
CA VAL A 98 23.56 -7.89 14.09
C VAL A 98 24.72 -7.29 13.29
N ARG A 99 25.24 -8.08 12.34
CA ARG A 99 26.29 -7.65 11.42
C ARG A 99 26.18 -8.30 10.06
N ILE A 100 26.74 -7.67 9.03
CA ILE A 100 26.96 -8.34 7.73
C ILE A 100 28.21 -9.21 7.83
N ILE A 101 28.05 -10.51 7.52
CA ILE A 101 29.15 -11.48 7.44
C ILE A 101 29.82 -11.37 6.07
N SER A 102 29.00 -11.31 5.01
CA SER A 102 29.49 -11.21 3.62
C SER A 102 28.44 -10.55 2.72
N GLY A 103 28.90 -9.98 1.61
CA GLY A 103 28.04 -9.36 0.60
C GLY A 103 27.90 -7.85 0.77
N ASN A 104 26.77 -7.30 0.30
CA ASN A 104 26.50 -5.86 0.32
C ASN A 104 26.11 -5.42 1.74
N PRO A 105 26.62 -4.28 2.27
CA PRO A 105 26.19 -3.72 3.54
C PRO A 105 24.73 -3.24 3.54
N GLN A 106 24.16 -2.96 2.38
CA GLN A 106 22.75 -2.66 2.20
C GLN A 106 21.99 -3.92 1.78
N VAL A 107 20.99 -4.33 2.55
CA VAL A 107 20.17 -5.51 2.28
C VAL A 107 18.81 -5.11 1.69
N PRO A 108 18.18 -5.94 0.84
CA PRO A 108 16.91 -5.60 0.23
C PRO A 108 15.78 -5.42 1.25
N THR A 109 14.90 -4.46 1.02
CA THR A 109 13.57 -4.38 1.65
C THR A 109 12.58 -5.26 0.90
N PHE A 110 11.31 -5.28 1.33
CA PHE A 110 10.22 -6.00 0.64
C PHE A 110 10.15 -5.63 -0.86
N PHE A 111 10.32 -4.36 -1.22
CA PHE A 111 10.31 -3.90 -2.61
C PHE A 111 11.67 -3.99 -3.31
N GLY A 112 12.73 -4.28 -2.57
CA GLY A 112 14.10 -4.35 -3.08
C GLY A 112 14.34 -5.49 -4.06
N SER A 113 15.62 -5.75 -4.33
CA SER A 113 16.08 -6.79 -5.28
C SER A 113 15.55 -8.18 -4.89
N ASN A 114 15.19 -8.96 -5.90
CA ASN A 114 14.83 -10.38 -5.74
C ASN A 114 16.08 -11.30 -5.73
N THR A 115 17.28 -10.75 -5.77
CA THR A 115 18.53 -11.47 -5.60
C THR A 115 19.19 -11.03 -4.30
N ALA A 116 19.25 -11.93 -3.31
CA ALA A 116 20.01 -11.68 -2.08
C ALA A 116 21.46 -12.10 -2.31
N SER A 117 22.39 -11.17 -2.06
CA SER A 117 23.84 -11.44 -2.13
C SER A 117 24.53 -11.31 -0.76
N SER A 118 23.76 -11.02 0.30
CA SER A 118 24.31 -10.76 1.62
C SER A 118 23.94 -11.84 2.61
N VAL A 119 24.83 -12.07 3.57
CA VAL A 119 24.65 -12.97 4.70
C VAL A 119 24.75 -12.16 5.97
N ILE A 120 23.76 -12.32 6.83
CA ILE A 120 23.59 -11.60 8.10
C ILE A 120 23.98 -12.56 9.23
N GLY A 121 24.79 -12.10 10.18
CA GLY A 121 25.05 -12.77 11.45
C GLY A 121 24.20 -12.11 12.55
N VAL A 122 23.52 -12.93 13.33
CA VAL A 122 22.78 -12.50 14.52
C VAL A 122 23.32 -13.23 15.73
N LYS A 123 23.81 -12.49 16.71
CA LYS A 123 24.32 -13.04 17.95
C LYS A 123 23.17 -13.59 18.81
N ASN A 124 23.25 -14.86 19.15
CA ASN A 124 22.30 -15.53 20.05
C ASN A 124 22.65 -15.28 21.52
N ASP A 125 21.69 -15.46 22.40
CA ASP A 125 21.87 -15.27 23.84
C ASP A 125 22.77 -16.33 24.49
N ASP A 126 22.91 -17.49 23.83
CA ASP A 126 23.83 -18.56 24.24
C ASP A 126 25.30 -18.30 23.83
N GLY A 127 25.57 -17.16 23.19
CA GLY A 127 26.89 -16.76 22.70
C GLY A 127 27.24 -17.33 21.33
N THR A 128 26.39 -18.15 20.71
CA THR A 128 26.52 -18.59 19.32
C THR A 128 26.10 -17.48 18.34
N GLU A 129 26.34 -17.69 17.04
CA GLU A 129 25.88 -16.79 15.99
C GLU A 129 25.00 -17.56 15.00
N SER A 130 23.79 -17.05 14.78
CA SER A 130 22.93 -17.51 13.69
C SER A 130 23.35 -16.85 12.38
N ILE A 131 23.53 -17.65 11.34
CA ILE A 131 23.92 -17.21 10.00
C ILE A 131 22.70 -17.28 9.10
N ILE A 132 22.20 -16.11 8.65
CA ILE A 132 20.95 -15.97 7.95
C ILE A 132 21.21 -15.36 6.57
N PRO A 133 20.74 -15.95 5.46
CA PRO A 133 20.73 -15.25 4.17
C PRO A 133 19.80 -14.05 4.25
N ALA A 134 20.21 -12.92 3.66
CA ALA A 134 19.34 -11.75 3.59
C ALA A 134 18.07 -12.07 2.81
N THR A 135 16.92 -11.67 3.34
CA THR A 135 15.61 -11.85 2.71
C THR A 135 15.55 -11.09 1.39
N ARG A 136 15.00 -11.71 0.35
CA ARG A 136 14.86 -11.10 -0.98
C ARG A 136 13.63 -10.20 -1.01
N GLY A 137 13.66 -9.18 -1.89
CA GLY A 137 12.50 -8.36 -2.20
C GLY A 137 11.71 -8.88 -3.40
N VAL A 138 10.60 -8.21 -3.73
CA VAL A 138 9.78 -8.52 -4.91
C VAL A 138 10.25 -7.81 -6.19
N ASN A 139 11.29 -6.98 -6.11
CA ASN A 139 11.85 -6.19 -7.20
C ASN A 139 10.81 -5.31 -7.91
N LEU A 140 10.02 -4.56 -7.14
CA LEU A 140 9.02 -3.64 -7.62
C LEU A 140 9.36 -2.20 -7.26
N SER A 141 9.28 -1.30 -8.23
CA SER A 141 9.48 0.13 -8.04
C SER A 141 8.20 0.90 -7.69
N ALA A 142 7.07 0.22 -7.61
CA ALA A 142 5.78 0.84 -7.25
C ALA A 142 4.87 -0.14 -6.53
N ALA A 143 4.07 0.38 -5.59
CA ALA A 143 3.00 -0.35 -4.90
C ALA A 143 1.64 0.02 -5.51
N PRO A 144 1.03 -0.83 -6.35
CA PRO A 144 -0.27 -0.55 -6.95
C PRO A 144 -1.42 -0.91 -6.02
N LEU A 145 -2.51 -0.11 -6.08
CA LEU A 145 -3.77 -0.38 -5.40
C LEU A 145 -4.93 -0.11 -6.37
N PRO A 146 -5.46 -1.12 -7.06
CA PRO A 146 -6.59 -0.96 -7.97
C PRO A 146 -7.90 -0.74 -7.21
N PHE A 147 -8.86 -0.08 -7.87
CA PHE A 147 -10.19 0.17 -7.31
C PHE A 147 -11.27 0.34 -8.38
N PHE A 148 -12.49 0.00 -8.00
CA PHE A 148 -13.71 0.49 -8.64
C PHE A 148 -14.26 1.63 -7.78
N LYS A 149 -14.64 2.72 -8.40
CA LYS A 149 -15.19 3.89 -7.71
C LYS A 149 -16.53 4.28 -8.30
N PHE A 150 -17.42 4.77 -7.47
CA PHE A 150 -18.67 5.39 -7.86
C PHE A 150 -18.88 6.69 -7.09
N GLY A 151 -19.51 7.66 -7.73
CA GLY A 151 -19.91 8.93 -7.15
C GLY A 151 -21.39 9.19 -7.44
N LEU A 152 -22.12 9.73 -6.48
CA LEU A 152 -23.53 10.09 -6.60
C LEU A 152 -23.76 11.50 -6.09
N GLY A 153 -24.23 12.37 -6.98
CA GLY A 153 -24.66 13.72 -6.62
C GLY A 153 -25.96 13.69 -5.79
N VAL A 154 -25.90 14.31 -4.64
CA VAL A 154 -27.04 14.53 -3.78
C VAL A 154 -27.41 16.04 -3.76
N PHE A 155 -28.14 16.50 -2.77
CA PHE A 155 -28.57 17.90 -2.67
C PHE A 155 -27.43 18.87 -2.31
N LYS A 156 -27.63 20.17 -2.57
CA LYS A 156 -26.72 21.27 -2.18
C LYS A 156 -25.26 21.09 -2.62
N ASN A 157 -25.04 20.68 -3.87
CA ASN A 157 -23.69 20.49 -4.43
C ASN A 157 -22.79 19.58 -3.57
N THR A 158 -23.38 18.48 -3.11
CA THR A 158 -22.70 17.43 -2.36
C THR A 158 -22.68 16.15 -3.17
N GLU A 159 -21.62 15.39 -3.09
CA GLU A 159 -21.44 14.10 -3.74
C GLU A 159 -21.03 13.06 -2.70
N LEU A 160 -21.76 11.94 -2.65
CA LEU A 160 -21.38 10.76 -1.91
C LEU A 160 -20.56 9.86 -2.80
N MET A 161 -19.47 9.34 -2.28
CA MET A 161 -18.53 8.53 -3.03
C MET A 161 -18.31 7.20 -2.33
N GLY A 162 -18.12 6.17 -3.12
CA GLY A 162 -17.71 4.87 -2.65
C GLY A 162 -16.63 4.28 -3.54
N ARG A 163 -15.80 3.44 -2.97
CA ARG A 163 -14.83 2.64 -3.72
C ARG A 163 -14.74 1.25 -3.15
N ILE A 164 -14.53 0.28 -4.03
CA ILE A 164 -14.34 -1.12 -3.67
C ILE A 164 -13.27 -1.73 -4.56
N PHE A 165 -12.57 -2.69 -4.01
CA PHE A 165 -11.86 -3.72 -4.77
C PHE A 165 -12.30 -5.05 -4.18
N PRO A 166 -13.04 -5.88 -4.94
CA PRO A 166 -13.51 -7.17 -4.44
C PRO A 166 -12.31 -8.06 -4.13
N LYS A 167 -12.50 -9.03 -3.23
CA LYS A 167 -11.46 -10.00 -2.92
C LYS A 167 -10.95 -10.63 -4.22
N LEU A 168 -9.68 -10.38 -4.51
CA LEU A 168 -8.94 -11.03 -5.58
C LEU A 168 -7.92 -11.95 -4.93
N GLU A 169 -7.90 -13.19 -5.42
CA GLU A 169 -6.93 -14.21 -5.01
C GLU A 169 -6.08 -14.62 -6.21
N TYR A 170 -4.76 -14.58 -6.04
CA TYR A 170 -3.81 -15.02 -7.04
C TYR A 170 -2.59 -15.65 -6.36
N ASN A 171 -2.29 -16.92 -6.67
CA ASN A 171 -1.19 -17.69 -6.05
C ASN A 171 -1.22 -17.64 -4.52
N GLY A 172 -2.40 -17.71 -3.91
CA GLY A 172 -2.59 -17.62 -2.46
C GLY A 172 -2.53 -16.19 -1.88
N MET A 173 -2.06 -15.20 -2.66
CA MET A 173 -2.14 -13.81 -2.25
C MET A 173 -3.58 -13.30 -2.38
N GLU A 174 -4.01 -12.54 -1.39
CA GLU A 174 -5.34 -11.94 -1.39
C GLU A 174 -5.23 -10.43 -1.15
N ILE A 175 -6.07 -9.68 -1.83
CA ILE A 175 -6.28 -8.25 -1.56
C ILE A 175 -7.76 -7.92 -1.70
N LYS A 176 -8.27 -7.10 -0.80
CA LYS A 176 -9.61 -6.52 -0.86
C LYS A 176 -9.57 -5.10 -0.31
N MET A 177 -10.48 -4.25 -0.76
CA MET A 177 -10.58 -2.88 -0.28
C MET A 177 -12.02 -2.39 -0.35
N TRP A 178 -12.38 -1.52 0.58
CA TRP A 178 -13.59 -0.72 0.54
C TRP A 178 -13.34 0.68 1.10
N GLY A 179 -14.14 1.64 0.71
CA GLY A 179 -14.06 2.99 1.23
C GLY A 179 -15.31 3.79 0.92
N VAL A 180 -15.53 4.82 1.71
CA VAL A 180 -16.64 5.78 1.57
C VAL A 180 -16.08 7.20 1.67
N GLY A 181 -16.71 8.14 0.97
CA GLY A 181 -16.28 9.52 0.96
C GLY A 181 -17.44 10.49 0.72
N ILE A 182 -17.20 11.73 1.08
CA ILE A 182 -18.11 12.84 0.84
C ILE A 182 -17.32 14.03 0.31
N LYS A 183 -17.81 14.65 -0.75
CA LYS A 183 -17.28 15.87 -1.34
C LYS A 183 -18.36 16.93 -1.34
N HIS A 184 -18.02 18.15 -0.89
CA HIS A 184 -18.94 19.26 -0.84
C HIS A 184 -18.33 20.51 -1.48
N ASN A 185 -19.04 21.10 -2.42
CA ASN A 185 -18.60 22.35 -3.05
C ASN A 185 -18.93 23.53 -2.16
N ILE A 186 -17.89 24.20 -1.66
CA ILE A 186 -18.01 25.33 -0.73
C ILE A 186 -18.04 26.68 -1.46
N ILE A 187 -17.68 26.75 -2.75
CA ILE A 187 -17.66 28.01 -3.49
C ILE A 187 -19.03 28.67 -3.56
N GLN A 188 -20.11 27.90 -3.53
CA GLN A 188 -21.50 28.37 -3.51
C GLN A 188 -21.84 29.31 -2.35
N TRP A 189 -21.05 29.26 -1.27
CA TRP A 189 -21.26 30.12 -0.10
C TRP A 189 -20.58 31.49 -0.22
N PHE A 190 -19.57 31.57 -1.09
CA PHE A 190 -18.78 32.80 -1.30
C PHE A 190 -19.18 33.55 -2.58
N TYR A 191 -19.69 32.81 -3.58
CA TYR A 191 -20.10 33.35 -4.88
C TYR A 191 -21.60 33.12 -5.08
N ARG A 192 -22.36 34.22 -5.25
CA ARG A 192 -23.78 34.17 -5.59
C ARG A 192 -24.04 33.95 -7.09
N GLU A 193 -23.10 34.32 -7.93
CA GLU A 193 -23.14 34.12 -9.38
C GLU A 193 -22.31 32.90 -9.80
N LYS A 194 -22.33 32.51 -11.07
CA LYS A 194 -21.54 31.41 -11.59
C LYS A 194 -20.05 31.69 -11.41
N SER A 195 -19.41 30.96 -10.49
CA SER A 195 -17.96 31.01 -10.31
C SER A 195 -17.23 30.42 -11.53
N PRO A 196 -16.10 31.03 -11.96
CA PRO A 196 -15.27 30.49 -13.03
C PRO A 196 -14.48 29.23 -12.63
N PHE A 197 -14.50 28.86 -11.36
CA PHE A 197 -13.85 27.68 -10.79
C PHE A 197 -14.73 27.04 -9.71
N ASP A 198 -14.43 25.80 -9.39
CA ASP A 198 -15.08 25.06 -8.31
C ASP A 198 -14.07 24.84 -7.16
N LEU A 199 -14.49 25.04 -5.93
CA LEU A 199 -13.73 24.76 -4.73
C LEU A 199 -14.53 23.82 -3.84
N SER A 200 -13.98 22.67 -3.51
CA SER A 200 -14.61 21.66 -2.67
C SER A 200 -13.72 21.23 -1.54
N VAL A 201 -14.34 20.78 -0.47
CA VAL A 201 -13.73 19.97 0.58
C VAL A 201 -14.18 18.53 0.41
N PHE A 202 -13.26 17.62 0.66
CA PHE A 202 -13.46 16.17 0.61
C PHE A 202 -13.03 15.54 1.93
N ALA A 203 -13.78 14.54 2.37
CA ALA A 203 -13.39 13.64 3.44
C ALA A 203 -13.71 12.21 3.04
N GLY A 204 -12.75 11.30 3.20
CA GLY A 204 -12.92 9.90 2.86
C GLY A 204 -12.30 8.97 3.89
N TYR A 205 -12.80 7.74 3.95
CA TYR A 205 -12.25 6.65 4.73
C TYR A 205 -12.06 5.42 3.83
N THR A 206 -10.95 4.72 4.02
CA THR A 206 -10.66 3.49 3.29
C THR A 206 -10.07 2.46 4.24
N GLN A 207 -10.44 1.20 3.99
CA GLN A 207 -9.78 0.03 4.54
C GLN A 207 -9.37 -0.89 3.40
N ALA A 208 -8.11 -1.33 3.42
CA ALA A 208 -7.54 -2.34 2.54
C ALA A 208 -6.95 -3.45 3.40
N ASP A 209 -7.30 -4.70 3.07
CA ASP A 209 -6.78 -5.90 3.72
C ASP A 209 -6.04 -6.73 2.67
N GLY A 210 -4.91 -7.29 3.05
CA GLY A 210 -4.13 -8.18 2.21
C GLY A 210 -3.60 -9.37 2.98
N LEU A 211 -3.38 -10.45 2.24
CA LEU A 211 -2.78 -11.68 2.73
C LEU A 211 -1.68 -12.08 1.73
N TYR A 212 -0.52 -12.36 2.27
CA TYR A 212 0.63 -12.87 1.52
C TYR A 212 1.03 -14.22 2.11
N PRO A 213 0.94 -15.34 1.36
CA PRO A 213 1.37 -16.65 1.85
C PRO A 213 2.88 -16.66 2.04
N LEU A 214 3.33 -17.20 3.17
CA LEU A 214 4.75 -17.38 3.46
C LEU A 214 5.21 -18.72 2.90
N GLU A 215 6.42 -18.73 2.36
CA GLU A 215 7.05 -19.96 1.90
C GLU A 215 7.80 -20.65 3.03
N GLN A 216 8.09 -21.94 2.83
CA GLN A 216 8.93 -22.69 3.75
C GLN A 216 10.33 -22.08 3.80
N SER A 217 10.82 -21.87 5.02
CA SER A 217 12.20 -21.46 5.21
C SER A 217 13.17 -22.58 4.76
N MET A 218 14.17 -22.20 3.99
CA MET A 218 15.24 -23.13 3.63
C MET A 218 16.22 -23.34 4.78
N VAL A 219 16.32 -22.37 5.69
CA VAL A 219 17.22 -22.42 6.87
C VAL A 219 16.58 -23.11 8.05
N ALA A 220 15.29 -22.87 8.26
CA ALA A 220 14.53 -23.41 9.38
C ALA A 220 13.10 -23.77 8.93
N PRO A 221 12.92 -24.94 8.27
CA PRO A 221 11.59 -25.36 7.79
C PRO A 221 10.65 -25.66 8.96
N VAL A 222 9.44 -25.09 8.91
CA VAL A 222 8.41 -25.17 9.96
C VAL A 222 7.21 -26.02 9.55
N THR A 223 6.39 -26.41 10.52
CA THR A 223 5.18 -27.22 10.28
C THR A 223 4.20 -26.52 9.36
N ASN A 224 3.96 -25.22 9.57
CA ASN A 224 3.13 -24.39 8.70
C ASN A 224 3.69 -22.97 8.64
N PRO A 225 4.26 -22.53 7.51
CA PRO A 225 4.80 -21.18 7.38
C PRO A 225 3.71 -20.10 7.50
N GLY A 226 2.43 -20.43 7.21
CA GLY A 226 1.31 -19.52 7.38
C GLY A 226 1.30 -18.36 6.41
N ASN A 227 0.84 -17.21 6.91
CA ASN A 227 0.61 -16.03 6.10
C ASN A 227 1.12 -14.76 6.80
N MET A 228 1.53 -13.79 6.00
CA MET A 228 1.69 -12.40 6.40
C MET A 228 0.38 -11.66 6.07
N LEU A 229 -0.29 -11.16 7.09
CA LEU A 229 -1.51 -10.39 6.97
C LEU A 229 -1.16 -8.91 7.09
N PHE A 230 -1.77 -8.07 6.27
CA PHE A 230 -1.71 -6.63 6.48
C PHE A 230 -3.09 -6.00 6.36
N THR A 231 -3.39 -5.10 7.28
CA THR A 231 -4.62 -4.29 7.29
C THR A 231 -4.23 -2.83 7.35
N THR A 232 -4.55 -2.08 6.31
CA THR A 232 -4.35 -0.63 6.26
C THR A 232 -5.71 0.04 6.29
N ARG A 233 -5.90 0.98 7.22
CA ARG A 233 -7.12 1.77 7.34
C ARG A 233 -6.79 3.22 7.62
N GLY A 234 -7.55 4.13 7.02
CA GLY A 234 -7.26 5.54 7.20
C GLY A 234 -8.28 6.47 6.59
N GLY A 235 -8.12 7.72 6.95
CA GLY A 235 -8.89 8.85 6.44
C GLY A 235 -8.04 9.75 5.57
N ASP A 236 -8.72 10.43 4.65
CA ASP A 236 -8.17 11.45 3.79
C ASP A 236 -9.05 12.68 3.81
N PHE A 237 -8.45 13.84 3.98
CA PHE A 237 -9.14 15.12 4.00
C PHE A 237 -8.46 16.08 3.03
N GLU A 238 -9.19 16.59 2.01
CA GLU A 238 -8.63 17.44 0.95
C GLU A 238 -9.45 18.70 0.72
N ALA A 239 -8.76 19.79 0.41
CA ALA A 239 -9.32 20.93 -0.32
C ALA A 239 -8.92 20.79 -1.78
N ILE A 240 -9.89 20.95 -2.70
CA ILE A 240 -9.72 20.71 -4.13
C ILE A 240 -10.23 21.94 -4.88
N LEU A 241 -9.37 22.52 -5.72
CA LEU A 241 -9.73 23.60 -6.62
C LEU A 241 -9.67 23.08 -8.05
N SER A 242 -10.74 23.30 -8.85
CA SER A 242 -10.75 22.88 -10.25
C SER A 242 -11.34 23.93 -11.19
N LYS A 243 -10.87 23.88 -12.44
CA LYS A 243 -11.45 24.62 -13.55
C LYS A 243 -11.78 23.69 -14.70
N THR A 244 -13.05 23.69 -15.08
CA THR A 244 -13.58 22.84 -16.15
C THR A 244 -13.75 23.63 -17.43
N PHE A 245 -13.17 23.12 -18.50
CA PHE A 245 -13.36 23.51 -19.91
C PHE A 245 -14.25 22.47 -20.62
N PRO A 246 -14.66 22.66 -21.86
CA PRO A 246 -15.57 21.72 -22.53
C PRO A 246 -15.15 20.24 -22.53
N LEU A 247 -13.85 19.98 -22.71
CA LEU A 247 -13.30 18.63 -22.81
C LEU A 247 -12.30 18.28 -21.69
N VAL A 248 -11.78 19.28 -20.98
CA VAL A 248 -10.72 19.08 -19.99
C VAL A 248 -11.03 19.79 -18.68
N THR A 249 -10.74 19.13 -17.57
CA THR A 249 -10.75 19.73 -16.24
C THR A 249 -9.36 19.61 -15.64
N PHE A 250 -8.82 20.76 -15.22
CA PHE A 250 -7.60 20.81 -14.40
C PHE A 250 -7.99 20.98 -12.94
N TYR A 251 -7.27 20.32 -12.07
CA TYR A 251 -7.46 20.50 -10.63
C TYR A 251 -6.13 20.43 -9.86
N ILE A 252 -6.12 21.07 -8.72
CA ILE A 252 -5.08 20.98 -7.72
C ILE A 252 -5.74 20.63 -6.38
N SER A 253 -5.00 19.95 -5.51
CA SER A 253 -5.47 19.62 -4.17
C SER A 253 -4.36 19.78 -3.14
N SER A 254 -4.79 20.05 -1.93
CA SER A 254 -3.95 19.96 -0.73
C SER A 254 -4.75 19.26 0.35
N GLY A 255 -4.12 18.31 1.03
CA GLY A 255 -4.83 17.48 1.98
C GLY A 255 -3.94 16.89 3.06
N PHE A 256 -4.59 16.29 4.04
CA PHE A 256 -3.97 15.59 5.15
C PHE A 256 -4.44 14.13 5.13
N ALA A 257 -3.49 13.22 5.10
CA ALA A 257 -3.71 11.79 5.17
C ALA A 257 -3.35 11.26 6.57
N TYR A 258 -4.25 10.45 7.12
CA TYR A 258 -4.05 9.70 8.34
C TYR A 258 -4.32 8.23 8.09
N SER A 259 -3.40 7.35 8.42
CA SER A 259 -3.64 5.92 8.33
C SER A 259 -2.89 5.12 9.39
N LYS A 260 -3.43 3.94 9.69
CA LYS A 260 -2.79 2.90 10.48
C LYS A 260 -2.68 1.64 9.64
N ASN A 261 -1.48 1.08 9.63
CA ASN A 261 -1.21 -0.23 9.04
C ASN A 261 -0.84 -1.19 10.16
N ASN A 262 -1.46 -2.37 10.15
CA ASN A 262 -1.16 -3.46 11.04
C ASN A 262 -0.70 -4.65 10.21
N LEU A 263 0.51 -5.12 10.45
CA LEU A 263 1.13 -6.23 9.77
C LEU A 263 1.35 -7.37 10.77
N GLN A 264 0.90 -8.59 10.43
CA GLN A 264 0.94 -9.74 11.31
C GLN A 264 1.51 -10.97 10.59
N LEU A 265 2.34 -11.76 11.30
CA LEU A 265 2.71 -13.10 10.89
C LEU A 265 1.84 -14.11 11.64
N VAL A 266 1.16 -15.00 10.91
CA VAL A 266 0.26 -16.02 11.46
C VAL A 266 0.61 -17.38 10.87
N GLY A 267 1.10 -18.30 11.68
CA GLY A 267 1.53 -19.64 11.25
C GLY A 267 1.80 -20.58 12.44
N ASP A 268 2.23 -21.79 12.14
CA ASP A 268 2.78 -22.73 13.11
C ASP A 268 4.29 -22.88 12.86
N TYR A 269 5.07 -22.23 13.68
CA TYR A 269 6.51 -22.06 13.52
C TYR A 269 7.35 -23.13 14.20
N THR A 270 6.74 -24.28 14.54
CA THR A 270 7.46 -25.47 15.05
C THR A 270 8.34 -26.05 13.95
N LEU A 271 9.62 -26.30 14.26
CA LEU A 271 10.57 -26.87 13.29
C LEU A 271 10.20 -28.32 12.92
N LEU A 272 10.26 -28.64 11.61
CA LEU A 272 9.90 -29.98 11.09
C LEU A 272 10.84 -31.09 11.60
N TYR A 273 12.14 -30.78 11.78
CA TYR A 273 13.15 -31.78 12.18
C TYR A 273 13.28 -31.93 13.70
N ASN A 274 12.89 -30.91 14.44
CA ASN A 274 12.81 -30.96 15.90
C ASN A 274 11.48 -30.33 16.34
N LYS A 275 10.51 -31.17 16.62
CA LYS A 275 9.15 -30.75 16.98
C LYS A 275 9.05 -30.00 18.31
N GLU A 276 10.08 -30.02 19.14
CA GLU A 276 10.14 -29.28 20.40
C GLU A 276 10.77 -27.89 20.24
N GLU A 277 11.46 -27.64 19.14
CA GLU A 277 12.01 -26.32 18.82
C GLU A 277 11.07 -25.55 17.86
N SER A 278 11.07 -24.24 17.97
CA SER A 278 10.34 -23.33 17.09
C SER A 278 11.25 -22.22 16.60
N LEU A 279 10.82 -21.49 15.56
CA LEU A 279 11.46 -20.23 15.25
C LEU A 279 11.33 -19.28 16.44
N ASN A 280 12.30 -18.40 16.62
CA ASN A 280 12.34 -17.42 17.71
C ASN A 280 11.32 -16.27 17.42
N ILE A 281 10.06 -16.63 17.33
CA ILE A 281 8.92 -15.72 17.11
C ILE A 281 8.18 -15.58 18.43
N PRO A 282 7.69 -14.37 18.79
CA PRO A 282 6.88 -14.20 20.01
C PRO A 282 5.66 -15.15 20.02
N PRO A 283 5.23 -15.66 21.19
CA PRO A 283 4.12 -16.63 21.30
C PRO A 283 2.79 -16.14 20.68
N ASN A 284 2.59 -14.83 20.60
CA ASN A 284 1.41 -14.19 19.99
C ASN A 284 1.61 -13.86 18.50
N GLY A 285 2.67 -14.38 17.87
CA GLY A 285 3.09 -14.00 16.54
C GLY A 285 3.81 -12.65 16.52
N VAL A 286 4.16 -12.19 15.30
CA VAL A 286 4.71 -10.84 15.08
C VAL A 286 3.57 -9.92 14.72
N THR A 287 3.51 -8.76 15.37
CA THR A 287 2.60 -7.67 15.00
C THR A 287 3.37 -6.36 14.98
N GLU A 288 3.42 -5.73 13.81
CA GLU A 288 4.02 -4.41 13.63
C GLU A 288 2.96 -3.40 13.24
N GLU A 289 2.95 -2.26 13.92
CA GLU A 289 2.05 -1.16 13.63
C GLU A 289 2.83 0.02 13.02
N TYR A 290 2.29 0.55 11.94
CA TYR A 290 2.78 1.78 11.31
C TYR A 290 1.66 2.82 11.27
N GLU A 291 1.98 4.05 11.64
CA GLU A 291 1.05 5.18 11.61
C GLU A 291 1.56 6.27 10.68
N LEU A 292 0.72 6.69 9.72
CA LEU A 292 0.97 7.82 8.84
C LEU A 292 0.15 9.03 9.27
N LYS A 293 0.82 10.17 9.39
CA LYS A 293 0.21 11.50 9.61
C LYS A 293 0.96 12.51 8.77
N ALA A 294 0.48 12.82 7.60
CA ALA A 294 1.22 13.69 6.71
C ALA A 294 0.34 14.52 5.77
N TRP A 295 0.88 15.66 5.35
CA TRP A 295 0.32 16.49 4.32
C TRP A 295 0.72 15.99 2.93
N LYS A 296 -0.22 16.12 1.98
CA LYS A 296 0.04 15.87 0.56
C LYS A 296 -0.45 17.05 -0.27
N PHE A 297 0.24 17.27 -1.38
CA PHE A 297 -0.11 18.27 -2.39
C PHE A 297 -0.19 17.57 -3.72
N GLY A 298 -1.19 17.91 -4.51
CA GLY A 298 -1.38 17.22 -5.78
C GLY A 298 -2.12 18.03 -6.79
N GLY A 299 -2.22 17.45 -7.98
CA GLY A 299 -3.01 17.99 -9.05
C GLY A 299 -3.21 16.95 -10.14
N GLY A 300 -4.16 17.21 -11.03
CA GLY A 300 -4.47 16.26 -12.07
C GLY A 300 -5.28 16.86 -13.18
N ILE A 301 -5.54 15.99 -14.16
CA ILE A 301 -6.28 16.31 -15.37
C ILE A 301 -7.36 15.25 -15.56
N MET A 302 -8.57 15.68 -15.88
CA MET A 302 -9.64 14.83 -16.38
C MET A 302 -10.00 15.23 -17.80
N LEU A 303 -9.97 14.27 -18.72
CA LEU A 303 -10.45 14.42 -20.10
C LEU A 303 -11.82 13.76 -20.20
N LYS A 304 -12.81 14.48 -20.73
CA LYS A 304 -14.18 14.01 -20.87
C LYS A 304 -14.65 14.06 -22.32
N PHE A 305 -15.07 12.90 -22.84
CA PHE A 305 -15.60 12.71 -24.18
C PHE A 305 -17.03 12.17 -24.09
N GLY A 306 -18.00 13.06 -24.12
CA GLY A 306 -19.41 12.70 -23.93
C GLY A 306 -19.65 12.11 -22.53
N LEU A 307 -19.96 10.81 -22.46
CA LEU A 307 -20.19 10.09 -21.21
C LEU A 307 -18.89 9.49 -20.62
N VAL A 308 -17.86 9.29 -21.44
CA VAL A 308 -16.59 8.68 -21.04
C VAL A 308 -15.65 9.74 -20.49
N PHE A 309 -14.94 9.42 -19.41
CA PHE A 309 -13.82 10.22 -18.94
C PHE A 309 -12.59 9.38 -18.63
N ILE A 310 -11.43 10.00 -18.76
CA ILE A 310 -10.13 9.48 -18.31
C ILE A 310 -9.55 10.54 -17.40
N ASN A 311 -9.00 10.13 -16.27
CA ASN A 311 -8.27 11.02 -15.38
C ASN A 311 -6.89 10.48 -15.03
N GLY A 312 -6.00 11.40 -14.73
CA GLY A 312 -4.70 11.12 -14.16
C GLY A 312 -4.33 12.20 -13.17
N ASP A 313 -3.78 11.82 -12.05
CA ASP A 313 -3.30 12.72 -11.03
C ASP A 313 -1.95 12.29 -10.47
N TYR A 314 -1.26 13.28 -9.97
CA TYR A 314 0.00 13.15 -9.28
C TYR A 314 -0.10 13.92 -7.97
N SER A 315 0.38 13.30 -6.91
CA SER A 315 0.53 13.95 -5.61
C SER A 315 1.92 13.70 -5.06
N TYR A 316 2.37 14.62 -4.26
CA TYR A 316 3.68 14.60 -3.62
C TYR A 316 3.54 14.75 -2.11
N SER A 317 4.31 13.94 -1.41
CA SER A 317 4.59 14.03 0.02
C SER A 317 5.99 13.45 0.26
N GLU A 318 6.15 12.48 1.18
CA GLU A 318 7.39 11.69 1.32
C GLU A 318 7.59 10.74 0.13
N TYR A 319 6.49 10.37 -0.54
CA TYR A 319 6.46 9.52 -1.72
C TYR A 319 5.87 10.28 -2.91
N HIS A 320 6.24 9.85 -4.10
CA HIS A 320 5.58 10.23 -5.33
C HIS A 320 4.38 9.32 -5.56
N LEU A 321 3.22 9.90 -5.71
CA LEU A 321 1.94 9.21 -5.77
C LEU A 321 1.28 9.52 -7.12
N ILE A 322 0.87 8.46 -7.84
CA ILE A 322 0.18 8.58 -9.13
C ILE A 322 -1.16 7.87 -9.03
N SER A 323 -2.23 8.44 -9.56
CA SER A 323 -3.44 7.67 -9.80
C SER A 323 -4.00 7.91 -11.20
N THR A 324 -4.67 6.90 -11.72
CA THR A 324 -5.34 6.95 -13.02
C THR A 324 -6.71 6.31 -12.93
N GLY A 325 -7.63 6.77 -13.78
CA GLY A 325 -8.96 6.20 -13.86
C GLY A 325 -9.60 6.38 -15.23
N LEU A 326 -10.43 5.41 -15.59
CA LEU A 326 -11.31 5.43 -16.75
C LEU A 326 -12.74 5.19 -16.27
N GLY A 327 -13.68 6.02 -16.70
CA GLY A 327 -15.05 5.89 -16.23
C GLY A 327 -16.11 6.45 -17.15
N LEU A 328 -17.34 6.27 -16.70
CA LEU A 328 -18.54 6.83 -17.28
C LEU A 328 -19.19 7.79 -16.31
N THR A 329 -19.66 8.92 -16.82
CA THR A 329 -20.34 9.94 -16.01
C THR A 329 -21.64 10.39 -16.68
N LEU A 330 -22.70 10.37 -15.88
CA LEU A 330 -24.01 10.92 -16.25
C LEU A 330 -24.31 12.11 -15.33
N LYS A 331 -24.73 13.21 -15.98
CA LYS A 331 -25.08 14.46 -15.27
C LYS A 331 -26.56 14.52 -14.96
#